data_5c7c2b6bdce9018c6025f2335a84315f
#
_entry.id   5c7c2b6bdce9018c6025f2335a84315f
#
_cell.length_a   1.000
_cell.length_b   1.000
_cell.length_c   1.000
_cell.angle_alpha   90.00
_cell.angle_beta   90.00
_cell.angle_gamma   90.00
#
_symmetry.space_group_name_H-M   'P 1'
#
loop_
_entity.id
_entity.type
_entity.pdbx_description
1 polymer ?
#
loop_
_entity_poly.entity_id
_entity_poly.type
_entity_poly.pdbx_seq_one_letter_code
_entity_poly.pdbx_strand_id
1 'polypeptide(L)'
;MTDNAPTSGHDLYTTAGKLADLKDRYHEAVTASGETAIEKQHAKGKMTARERIDLLLDHGSFVELDEFVRHRTHAFGMEKKRPYGDAVVTGTGTIHGRQVAVYSQDFTIFGGSLGEVAGEKIIKVMDLALKTGVPIIGILDSGGARIQEGVVALGKYGEIFRRNTAASGVIPQISIICGPAAGGAVYSPALTDFVIMVDKTSQMFVTGPDVIKTVTGEDVGMEELGGALTHNKISGVSHYLASDEPDALDYARTLLSFLPDNNLAELPVFESDVQLEMSDADRKLNTIIPDSPNQPYDVKTVIEHIVDNGDFLETQPLFAPNIVVGFARVEGRSVGIVANQPNAMAGTLNIEAGEKAARFVRFCDAFSIPILTLVDVPGYLPGTDQEWTGVIRRGAKLLYAYAEATVPLVTVILRKAYGGAYIVMGSKQLGADINLAWPTAEIAVMGGQGAVNILYRNEIKAAEAAGEDVAAVRTRLANEYTYNVASPFLAAERGELDGIIEPAATRVSITKALRALRTKRASLPPKKHGNIPL
;
A
#
# COMPACT_ATOMS: atom_id res chain seq x y z
N MET A 1 45.87 5.22 21.22
CA MET A 1 45.80 6.70 21.27
C MET A 1 45.71 7.17 19.84
N THR A 2 44.53 7.50 19.39
CA THR A 2 44.27 7.94 18.02
C THR A 2 44.65 9.40 17.92
N ASP A 3 45.50 9.73 16.94
CA ASP A 3 45.89 11.08 16.58
C ASP A 3 44.65 11.93 16.26
N ASN A 4 44.14 12.64 17.26
CA ASN A 4 43.26 13.76 17.11
C ASN A 4 44.09 15.06 16.97
N ALA A 5 45.03 15.09 16.03
CA ALA A 5 45.62 16.36 15.65
C ALA A 5 44.50 17.26 15.05
N PRO A 6 44.35 18.50 15.50
CA PRO A 6 43.36 19.40 14.95
C PRO A 6 43.67 19.65 13.46
N THR A 7 42.74 19.27 12.59
CA THR A 7 42.80 19.51 11.15
C THR A 7 42.47 20.98 10.80
N SER A 8 42.00 21.76 11.78
CA SER A 8 41.71 23.20 11.64
C SER A 8 42.80 24.02 12.32
N GLY A 9 43.27 25.09 11.64
CA GLY A 9 44.20 26.05 12.22
C GLY A 9 43.61 26.91 13.36
N HIS A 10 42.52 26.44 14.04
CA HIS A 10 41.83 27.14 15.10
C HIS A 10 42.46 26.85 16.47
N ASP A 11 42.49 27.89 17.32
CA ASP A 11 42.92 27.73 18.72
C ASP A 11 41.81 27.04 19.54
N LEU A 12 41.90 25.72 19.68
CA LEU A 12 40.91 24.91 20.41
C LEU A 12 40.91 25.11 21.94
N TYR A 13 41.79 25.95 22.47
CA TYR A 13 41.74 26.34 23.89
C TYR A 13 40.75 27.48 24.14
N THR A 14 40.30 28.18 23.08
CA THR A 14 39.30 29.25 23.19
C THR A 14 37.90 28.78 22.74
N THR A 15 36.85 29.38 23.32
CA THR A 15 35.47 29.12 22.86
C THR A 15 35.26 29.51 21.41
N ALA A 16 35.85 30.64 20.98
CA ALA A 16 35.77 31.06 19.58
C ALA A 16 36.39 30.06 18.60
N GLY A 17 37.58 29.51 18.96
CA GLY A 17 38.22 28.47 18.15
C GLY A 17 37.44 27.15 18.12
N LYS A 18 36.82 26.73 19.24
CA LYS A 18 35.92 25.56 19.29
C LYS A 18 34.68 25.74 18.44
N LEU A 19 34.09 26.94 18.42
CA LEU A 19 32.93 27.24 17.57
C LEU A 19 33.31 27.27 16.09
N ALA A 20 34.50 27.75 15.74
CA ALA A 20 35.01 27.71 14.37
C ALA A 20 35.26 26.26 13.92
N ASP A 21 35.91 25.43 14.74
CA ASP A 21 36.13 23.99 14.47
C ASP A 21 34.79 23.22 14.31
N LEU A 22 33.77 23.54 15.12
CA LEU A 22 32.43 22.95 14.95
C LEU A 22 31.84 23.29 13.59
N LYS A 23 31.94 24.53 13.12
CA LYS A 23 31.44 24.94 11.80
C LYS A 23 32.16 24.20 10.67
N ASP A 24 33.47 24.05 10.76
CA ASP A 24 34.27 23.34 9.76
C ASP A 24 33.88 21.86 9.71
N ARG A 25 33.75 21.21 10.88
CA ARG A 25 33.29 19.80 10.96
C ARG A 25 31.89 19.61 10.44
N TYR A 26 30.98 20.54 10.75
CA TYR A 26 29.63 20.51 10.24
C TYR A 26 29.61 20.63 8.72
N HIS A 27 30.41 21.57 8.17
CA HIS A 27 30.57 21.68 6.72
C HIS A 27 31.14 20.40 6.10
N GLU A 28 32.18 19.79 6.72
CA GLU A 28 32.72 18.49 6.29
C GLU A 28 31.64 17.39 6.34
N ALA A 29 30.81 17.34 7.38
CA ALA A 29 29.75 16.34 7.51
C ALA A 29 28.68 16.47 6.41
N VAL A 30 28.27 17.70 6.08
CA VAL A 30 27.28 17.97 5.03
C VAL A 30 27.81 17.69 3.62
N THR A 31 29.12 17.88 3.40
CA THR A 31 29.78 17.68 2.10
C THR A 31 30.66 16.44 2.05
N ALA A 32 30.43 15.47 2.94
CA ALA A 32 31.29 14.31 3.19
C ALA A 32 31.63 13.46 1.94
N SER A 33 30.76 13.46 0.93
CA SER A 33 30.97 12.76 -0.34
C SER A 33 31.88 13.50 -1.33
N GLY A 34 31.96 14.84 -1.19
CA GLY A 34 32.66 15.74 -2.12
C GLY A 34 31.86 16.07 -3.39
N GLU A 35 32.14 17.23 -3.99
CA GLU A 35 31.42 17.77 -5.16
C GLU A 35 31.35 16.80 -6.34
N THR A 36 32.44 16.15 -6.69
CA THR A 36 32.51 15.20 -7.83
C THR A 36 31.54 14.01 -7.67
N ALA A 37 31.31 13.53 -6.43
CA ALA A 37 30.38 12.42 -6.18
C ALA A 37 28.93 12.91 -6.29
N ILE A 38 28.65 14.14 -5.85
CA ILE A 38 27.34 14.79 -5.98
C ILE A 38 27.01 15.01 -7.46
N GLU A 39 27.94 15.59 -8.25
CA GLU A 39 27.76 15.79 -9.69
C GLU A 39 27.48 14.48 -10.44
N LYS A 40 28.18 13.38 -10.08
CA LYS A 40 27.91 12.05 -10.65
C LYS A 40 26.52 11.51 -10.29
N GLN A 41 26.01 11.84 -9.10
CA GLN A 41 24.67 11.46 -8.67
C GLN A 41 23.61 12.22 -9.50
N HIS A 42 23.77 13.54 -9.61
CA HIS A 42 22.90 14.41 -10.41
C HIS A 42 22.92 14.03 -11.91
N ALA A 43 24.07 13.69 -12.46
CA ALA A 43 24.20 13.24 -13.85
C ALA A 43 23.39 11.97 -14.17
N LYS A 44 23.01 11.20 -13.15
CA LYS A 44 22.11 10.03 -13.27
C LYS A 44 20.63 10.40 -13.09
N GLY A 45 20.30 11.69 -12.95
CA GLY A 45 18.94 12.15 -12.66
C GLY A 45 18.49 11.88 -11.22
N LYS A 46 19.43 11.71 -10.27
CA LYS A 46 19.15 11.36 -8.88
C LYS A 46 19.56 12.49 -7.93
N MET A 47 18.76 12.72 -6.91
CA MET A 47 19.08 13.63 -5.81
C MET A 47 20.05 12.99 -4.80
N THR A 48 20.72 13.80 -4.00
CA THR A 48 21.47 13.36 -2.82
C THR A 48 20.51 12.99 -1.68
N ALA A 49 21.03 12.26 -0.69
CA ALA A 49 20.25 11.89 0.51
C ALA A 49 19.68 13.12 1.25
N ARG A 50 20.44 14.23 1.30
CA ARG A 50 20.01 15.48 1.96
C ARG A 50 18.95 16.22 1.16
N GLU A 51 19.12 16.36 -0.15
CA GLU A 51 18.12 16.98 -1.04
C GLU A 51 16.77 16.25 -0.96
N ARG A 52 16.78 14.92 -0.88
CA ARG A 52 15.56 14.11 -0.70
C ARG A 52 14.87 14.44 0.62
N ILE A 53 15.61 14.56 1.72
CA ILE A 53 15.07 14.93 3.04
C ILE A 53 14.52 16.36 3.02
N ASP A 54 15.25 17.30 2.44
CA ASP A 54 14.83 18.71 2.35
C ASP A 54 13.55 18.89 1.52
N LEU A 55 13.35 18.05 0.50
CA LEU A 55 12.12 18.08 -0.31
C LEU A 55 10.96 17.32 0.36
N LEU A 56 11.25 16.24 1.10
CA LEU A 56 10.24 15.44 1.79
C LEU A 56 9.63 16.20 2.97
N LEU A 57 10.46 16.89 3.77
CA LEU A 57 10.04 17.52 5.02
C LEU A 57 9.61 18.99 4.83
N ASP A 58 8.88 19.49 5.79
CA ASP A 58 8.55 20.91 5.83
C ASP A 58 9.84 21.73 6.02
N HIS A 59 9.94 22.86 5.31
CA HIS A 59 11.14 23.67 5.29
C HIS A 59 11.64 24.05 6.70
N GLY A 60 12.91 23.78 6.98
CA GLY A 60 13.56 24.09 8.26
C GLY A 60 13.15 23.21 9.45
N SER A 61 12.35 22.16 9.22
CA SER A 61 11.89 21.26 10.29
C SER A 61 12.87 20.12 10.61
N PHE A 62 13.84 19.87 9.75
CA PHE A 62 14.75 18.72 9.89
C PHE A 62 15.71 18.91 11.07
N VAL A 63 15.76 17.91 11.94
CA VAL A 63 16.71 17.78 13.04
C VAL A 63 17.53 16.52 12.80
N GLU A 64 18.77 16.68 12.34
CA GLU A 64 19.66 15.57 12.06
C GLU A 64 20.16 14.91 13.33
N LEU A 65 20.32 13.60 13.31
CA LEU A 65 20.88 12.78 14.36
C LEU A 65 22.14 12.09 13.89
N ASP A 66 23.19 12.10 14.73
CA ASP A 66 24.45 11.40 14.49
C ASP A 66 25.21 11.86 13.23
N GLU A 67 25.20 13.14 12.90
CA GLU A 67 25.88 13.71 11.73
C GLU A 67 27.41 13.52 11.78
N PHE A 68 28.01 13.42 12.99
CA PHE A 68 29.47 13.29 13.17
C PHE A 68 29.96 11.86 13.34
N VAL A 69 29.09 10.85 13.27
CA VAL A 69 29.55 9.47 13.39
C VAL A 69 30.34 9.03 12.15
N ARG A 70 31.25 8.07 12.36
CA ARG A 70 32.09 7.48 11.31
C ARG A 70 32.17 5.98 11.53
N HIS A 71 32.34 5.19 10.46
CA HIS A 71 32.56 3.76 10.58
C HIS A 71 33.77 3.44 11.44
N ARG A 72 33.81 2.22 12.00
CA ARG A 72 34.84 1.78 12.95
C ARG A 72 35.78 0.73 12.35
N THR A 73 35.56 0.31 11.11
CA THR A 73 36.36 -0.76 10.49
C THR A 73 37.74 -0.28 10.08
N HIS A 74 38.71 -1.15 10.29
CA HIS A 74 40.13 -1.02 9.88
C HIS A 74 40.50 -2.01 8.78
N ALA A 75 39.57 -2.86 8.34
CA ALA A 75 39.79 -3.86 7.30
C ALA A 75 39.86 -3.22 5.91
N PHE A 76 40.62 -3.83 5.02
CA PHE A 76 40.70 -3.45 3.59
C PHE A 76 41.08 -1.99 3.33
N GLY A 77 41.79 -1.34 4.26
CA GLY A 77 42.26 0.05 4.10
C GLY A 77 41.20 1.10 4.33
N MET A 78 40.03 0.73 4.88
CA MET A 78 38.92 1.67 5.12
C MET A 78 39.28 2.74 6.17
N GLU A 79 40.22 2.49 7.07
CA GLU A 79 40.72 3.48 8.03
C GLU A 79 41.25 4.76 7.37
N LYS A 80 41.62 4.68 6.09
CA LYS A 80 42.15 5.82 5.32
C LYS A 80 41.02 6.76 4.80
N LYS A 81 39.77 6.27 4.75
CA LYS A 81 38.63 7.02 4.28
C LYS A 81 37.45 6.85 5.26
N ARG A 82 37.29 7.81 6.13
CA ARG A 82 36.26 7.79 7.19
C ARG A 82 35.35 9.03 7.11
N PRO A 83 34.48 9.09 6.08
CA PRO A 83 33.54 10.21 5.94
C PRO A 83 32.57 10.24 7.13
N TYR A 84 32.11 11.43 7.49
CA TYR A 84 31.03 11.60 8.45
C TYR A 84 29.72 11.01 7.92
N GLY A 85 28.81 10.66 8.84
CA GLY A 85 27.47 10.15 8.53
C GLY A 85 27.39 8.69 8.10
N ASP A 86 28.49 8.04 7.72
CA ASP A 86 28.59 6.62 7.33
C ASP A 86 27.49 6.15 6.35
N ALA A 87 27.32 6.90 5.25
CA ALA A 87 26.43 6.58 4.13
C ALA A 87 24.91 6.59 4.45
N VAL A 88 24.49 7.21 5.55
CA VAL A 88 23.07 7.43 5.83
C VAL A 88 22.85 8.73 6.60
N VAL A 89 21.86 9.51 6.19
CA VAL A 89 21.36 10.68 6.91
C VAL A 89 20.12 10.28 7.68
N THR A 90 20.07 10.57 8.98
CA THR A 90 18.97 10.16 9.87
C THR A 90 18.51 11.33 10.73
N GLY A 91 17.22 11.40 11.03
CA GLY A 91 16.70 12.45 11.89
C GLY A 91 15.19 12.44 12.00
N THR A 92 14.66 13.55 12.47
CA THR A 92 13.22 13.82 12.59
C THR A 92 12.88 15.15 11.93
N GLY A 93 11.63 15.31 11.55
CA GLY A 93 11.11 16.57 11.01
C GLY A 93 9.59 16.54 10.93
N THR A 94 9.00 17.46 10.19
CA THR A 94 7.55 17.49 10.02
C THR A 94 7.15 17.34 8.55
N ILE A 95 5.96 16.78 8.32
CA ILE A 95 5.23 16.80 7.05
C ILE A 95 3.83 17.32 7.33
N HIS A 96 3.46 18.44 6.71
CA HIS A 96 2.21 19.15 7.02
C HIS A 96 2.05 19.44 8.52
N GLY A 97 3.14 19.83 9.19
CA GLY A 97 3.19 20.11 10.63
C GLY A 97 3.19 18.88 11.54
N ARG A 98 3.09 17.67 11.01
CA ARG A 98 3.06 16.41 11.78
C ARG A 98 4.46 15.80 11.86
N GLN A 99 4.84 15.34 13.05
CA GLN A 99 6.15 14.74 13.30
C GLN A 99 6.34 13.42 12.56
N VAL A 100 7.50 13.24 11.95
CA VAL A 100 7.93 11.99 11.31
C VAL A 100 9.40 11.71 11.63
N ALA A 101 9.77 10.45 11.62
CA ALA A 101 11.15 10.00 11.63
C ALA A 101 11.59 9.64 10.21
N VAL A 102 12.84 9.94 9.85
CA VAL A 102 13.34 9.71 8.49
C VAL A 102 14.77 9.20 8.51
N TYR A 103 15.08 8.31 7.57
CA TYR A 103 16.45 7.98 7.17
C TYR A 103 16.57 7.98 5.65
N SER A 104 17.70 8.45 5.13
CA SER A 104 17.99 8.46 3.70
C SER A 104 19.40 7.93 3.47
N GLN A 105 19.52 6.84 2.71
CA GLN A 105 20.81 6.27 2.34
C GLN A 105 21.50 7.14 1.30
N ASP A 106 22.79 7.38 1.50
CA ASP A 106 23.62 8.22 0.65
C ASP A 106 24.50 7.36 -0.27
N PHE A 107 24.05 7.18 -1.50
CA PHE A 107 24.77 6.41 -2.51
C PHE A 107 26.15 7.03 -2.87
N THR A 108 26.35 8.32 -2.61
CA THR A 108 27.59 9.02 -2.88
C THR A 108 28.72 8.61 -1.92
N ILE A 109 28.37 7.99 -0.78
CA ILE A 109 29.30 7.46 0.21
C ILE A 109 29.21 5.92 0.21
N PHE A 110 30.26 5.25 -0.20
CA PHE A 110 30.36 3.77 -0.24
C PHE A 110 29.18 3.08 -0.97
N GLY A 111 28.56 3.75 -1.98
CA GLY A 111 27.40 3.24 -2.68
C GLY A 111 26.18 3.01 -1.77
N GLY A 112 26.03 3.80 -0.70
CA GLY A 112 24.93 3.65 0.25
C GLY A 112 24.94 2.35 1.03
N SER A 113 26.06 1.59 1.01
CA SER A 113 26.11 0.26 1.61
C SER A 113 25.98 0.30 3.14
N LEU A 114 25.22 -0.66 3.69
CA LEU A 114 24.96 -0.76 5.11
C LEU A 114 26.18 -1.38 5.82
N GLY A 115 26.87 -0.58 6.64
CA GLY A 115 27.86 -1.02 7.60
C GLY A 115 27.31 -1.04 9.03
N GLU A 116 28.18 -1.30 10.00
CA GLU A 116 27.82 -1.32 11.42
C GLU A 116 27.19 -0.01 11.88
N VAL A 117 27.88 1.10 11.65
CA VAL A 117 27.47 2.42 12.15
C VAL A 117 26.27 2.96 11.39
N ALA A 118 26.22 2.77 10.07
CA ALA A 118 25.05 3.09 9.26
C ALA A 118 23.80 2.36 9.78
N GLY A 119 23.94 1.05 10.10
CA GLY A 119 22.87 0.27 10.70
C GLY A 119 22.45 0.78 12.07
N GLU A 120 23.40 1.14 12.95
CA GLU A 120 23.13 1.72 14.28
C GLU A 120 22.34 3.02 14.19
N LYS A 121 22.63 3.89 13.21
CA LYS A 121 21.89 5.12 12.96
C LYS A 121 20.42 4.84 12.57
N ILE A 122 20.20 3.93 11.61
CA ILE A 122 18.86 3.52 11.20
C ILE A 122 18.09 2.92 12.38
N ILE A 123 18.71 2.00 13.11
CA ILE A 123 18.13 1.37 14.30
C ILE A 123 17.72 2.40 15.34
N LYS A 124 18.58 3.38 15.61
CA LYS A 124 18.32 4.45 16.58
C LYS A 124 17.11 5.30 16.20
N VAL A 125 16.99 5.70 14.94
CA VAL A 125 15.83 6.49 14.49
C VAL A 125 14.55 5.66 14.44
N MET A 126 14.61 4.36 14.12
CA MET A 126 13.47 3.43 14.22
C MET A 126 13.00 3.27 15.68
N ASP A 127 13.93 3.08 16.61
CA ASP A 127 13.62 3.00 18.05
C ASP A 127 13.02 4.32 18.57
N LEU A 128 13.48 5.47 18.08
CA LEU A 128 12.91 6.77 18.41
C LEU A 128 11.47 6.90 17.88
N ALA A 129 11.23 6.53 16.60
CA ALA A 129 9.90 6.54 16.00
C ALA A 129 8.89 5.69 16.79
N LEU A 130 9.30 4.48 17.18
CA LEU A 130 8.47 3.59 18.03
C LEU A 130 8.19 4.19 19.41
N LYS A 131 9.17 4.82 20.05
CA LYS A 131 9.00 5.44 21.38
C LYS A 131 8.12 6.67 21.36
N THR A 132 8.16 7.42 20.27
CA THR A 132 7.38 8.67 20.12
C THR A 132 6.04 8.44 19.41
N GLY A 133 5.83 7.28 18.81
CA GLY A 133 4.61 6.94 18.09
C GLY A 133 4.40 7.79 16.83
N VAL A 134 5.46 8.00 16.04
CA VAL A 134 5.42 8.77 14.80
C VAL A 134 5.72 7.90 13.59
N PRO A 135 5.20 8.22 12.39
CA PRO A 135 5.52 7.51 11.17
C PRO A 135 7.01 7.51 10.88
N ILE A 136 7.50 6.44 10.24
CA ILE A 136 8.88 6.36 9.78
C ILE A 136 8.94 6.21 8.26
N ILE A 137 9.83 7.01 7.64
CA ILE A 137 10.05 7.01 6.19
C ILE A 137 11.50 6.66 5.93
N GLY A 138 11.72 5.57 5.19
CA GLY A 138 13.04 5.17 4.70
C GLY A 138 13.20 5.51 3.22
N ILE A 139 14.25 6.26 2.87
CA ILE A 139 14.63 6.53 1.48
C ILE A 139 15.85 5.68 1.17
N LEU A 140 15.68 4.72 0.26
CA LEU A 140 16.66 3.68 -0.01
C LEU A 140 17.38 3.90 -1.34
N ASP A 141 18.70 3.84 -1.26
CA ASP A 141 19.61 3.95 -2.40
C ASP A 141 20.94 3.27 -2.01
N SER A 142 21.02 1.95 -2.18
CA SER A 142 22.05 1.14 -1.53
C SER A 142 22.47 -0.07 -2.36
N GLY A 143 23.78 -0.27 -2.43
CA GLY A 143 24.37 -1.50 -2.96
C GLY A 143 24.25 -2.74 -2.04
N GLY A 144 23.53 -2.63 -0.91
CA GLY A 144 23.35 -3.74 0.03
C GLY A 144 24.30 -3.73 1.21
N ALA A 145 24.66 -4.90 1.75
CA ALA A 145 25.58 -5.02 2.89
C ALA A 145 27.01 -4.60 2.52
N ARG A 146 27.69 -3.85 3.39
CA ARG A 146 29.10 -3.47 3.21
C ARG A 146 29.99 -4.68 3.39
N ILE A 147 30.50 -5.21 2.28
CA ILE A 147 31.26 -6.48 2.24
C ILE A 147 32.47 -6.43 3.16
N GLN A 148 33.13 -5.28 3.26
CA GLN A 148 34.34 -5.08 4.08
C GLN A 148 34.08 -5.27 5.59
N GLU A 149 32.84 -5.15 6.03
CA GLU A 149 32.44 -5.33 7.43
C GLU A 149 31.84 -6.72 7.72
N GLY A 150 31.66 -7.54 6.70
CA GLY A 150 31.29 -8.95 6.84
C GLY A 150 30.00 -9.20 7.60
N VAL A 151 30.01 -10.14 8.54
CA VAL A 151 28.82 -10.56 9.29
C VAL A 151 28.20 -9.47 10.15
N VAL A 152 28.96 -8.45 10.55
CA VAL A 152 28.47 -7.34 11.36
C VAL A 152 27.45 -6.52 10.56
N ALA A 153 27.73 -6.26 9.28
CA ALA A 153 26.79 -5.60 8.37
C ALA A 153 25.49 -6.41 8.21
N LEU A 154 25.59 -7.73 8.06
CA LEU A 154 24.41 -8.62 8.01
C LEU A 154 23.61 -8.60 9.31
N GLY A 155 24.29 -8.57 10.46
CA GLY A 155 23.65 -8.47 11.77
C GLY A 155 22.76 -7.23 11.90
N LYS A 156 23.21 -6.09 11.32
CA LYS A 156 22.42 -4.85 11.34
C LYS A 156 21.15 -4.93 10.50
N TYR A 157 21.16 -5.62 9.37
CA TYR A 157 19.92 -5.91 8.64
C TYR A 157 18.94 -6.72 9.49
N GLY A 158 19.40 -7.76 10.19
CA GLY A 158 18.55 -8.54 11.09
C GLY A 158 17.91 -7.68 12.20
N GLU A 159 18.68 -6.74 12.77
CA GLU A 159 18.17 -5.81 13.77
C GLU A 159 17.14 -4.83 13.19
N ILE A 160 17.30 -4.37 11.94
CA ILE A 160 16.34 -3.52 11.22
C ILE A 160 15.05 -4.32 10.97
N PHE A 161 15.13 -5.55 10.43
CA PHE A 161 13.95 -6.40 10.18
C PHE A 161 13.13 -6.66 11.43
N ARG A 162 13.80 -6.91 12.55
CA ARG A 162 13.13 -7.08 13.85
C ARG A 162 12.33 -5.83 14.23
N ARG A 163 12.84 -4.62 13.94
CA ARG A 163 12.16 -3.37 14.22
C ARG A 163 11.03 -3.08 13.25
N ASN A 164 11.19 -3.39 11.95
CA ASN A 164 10.07 -3.33 11.01
C ASN A 164 8.91 -4.20 11.49
N THR A 165 9.20 -5.42 11.96
CA THR A 165 8.17 -6.32 12.50
C THR A 165 7.53 -5.76 13.78
N ALA A 166 8.33 -5.20 14.69
CA ALA A 166 7.81 -4.59 15.92
C ALA A 166 6.97 -3.32 15.66
N ALA A 167 7.29 -2.58 14.60
CA ALA A 167 6.58 -1.38 14.18
C ALA A 167 5.29 -1.67 13.37
N SER A 168 5.17 -2.88 12.82
CA SER A 168 4.03 -3.29 11.99
C SER A 168 2.72 -3.17 12.76
N GLY A 169 1.77 -2.38 12.23
CA GLY A 169 0.50 -2.08 12.87
C GLY A 169 0.60 -1.19 14.12
N VAL A 170 1.76 -0.60 14.40
CA VAL A 170 1.99 0.34 15.52
C VAL A 170 2.20 1.75 14.99
N ILE A 171 3.12 1.94 14.06
CA ILE A 171 3.37 3.21 13.36
C ILE A 171 3.41 2.96 11.85
N PRO A 172 2.92 3.89 11.01
CA PRO A 172 3.05 3.79 9.56
C PRO A 172 4.52 3.74 9.13
N GLN A 173 4.84 2.81 8.24
CA GLN A 173 6.17 2.61 7.70
C GLN A 173 6.13 2.77 6.17
N ILE A 174 6.88 3.72 5.62
CA ILE A 174 6.92 4.00 4.18
C ILE A 174 8.35 3.84 3.68
N SER A 175 8.54 3.07 2.62
CA SER A 175 9.82 2.91 1.92
C SER A 175 9.77 3.55 0.55
N ILE A 176 10.73 4.43 0.26
CA ILE A 176 10.88 5.08 -1.04
C ILE A 176 12.19 4.59 -1.65
N ILE A 177 12.11 3.90 -2.78
CA ILE A 177 13.27 3.32 -3.45
C ILE A 177 13.71 4.25 -4.58
N CYS A 178 14.86 4.90 -4.39
CA CYS A 178 15.41 5.89 -5.33
C CYS A 178 16.62 5.35 -6.11
N GLY A 179 17.07 4.15 -5.81
CA GLY A 179 18.21 3.52 -6.47
C GLY A 179 18.18 2.01 -6.32
N PRO A 180 19.30 1.33 -6.50
CA PRO A 180 19.37 -0.11 -6.28
C PRO A 180 19.08 -0.46 -4.82
N ALA A 181 18.37 -1.55 -4.60
CA ALA A 181 18.21 -2.24 -3.33
C ALA A 181 18.38 -3.73 -3.59
N ALA A 182 19.52 -4.30 -3.19
CA ALA A 182 19.88 -5.66 -3.51
C ALA A 182 20.13 -6.51 -2.26
N GLY A 183 19.85 -7.81 -2.36
CA GLY A 183 20.08 -8.76 -1.27
C GLY A 183 19.28 -8.41 -0.01
N GLY A 184 19.96 -8.26 1.13
CA GLY A 184 19.31 -7.92 2.41
C GLY A 184 18.53 -6.60 2.39
N ALA A 185 18.87 -5.67 1.51
CA ALA A 185 18.22 -4.37 1.42
C ALA A 185 16.76 -4.42 0.95
N VAL A 186 16.31 -5.50 0.30
CA VAL A 186 14.93 -5.62 -0.20
C VAL A 186 13.95 -6.09 0.86
N TYR A 187 14.40 -6.76 1.92
CA TYR A 187 13.49 -7.35 2.90
C TYR A 187 12.91 -6.30 3.84
N SER A 188 13.68 -5.28 4.22
CA SER A 188 13.14 -4.17 5.04
C SER A 188 11.97 -3.47 4.34
N PRO A 189 12.07 -3.00 3.07
CA PRO A 189 10.92 -2.46 2.34
C PRO A 189 9.73 -3.41 2.26
N ALA A 190 9.97 -4.70 2.01
CA ALA A 190 8.90 -5.70 1.93
C ALA A 190 8.14 -5.89 3.25
N LEU A 191 8.75 -5.55 4.38
CA LEU A 191 8.14 -5.57 5.72
C LEU A 191 7.42 -4.26 6.07
N THR A 192 7.61 -3.18 5.32
CA THR A 192 6.94 -1.90 5.53
C THR A 192 5.53 -1.89 4.94
N ASP A 193 4.73 -0.89 5.27
CA ASP A 193 3.34 -0.82 4.85
C ASP A 193 3.19 -0.42 3.38
N PHE A 194 4.02 0.54 2.92
CA PHE A 194 4.01 1.04 1.55
C PHE A 194 5.40 1.12 0.97
N VAL A 195 5.52 0.71 -0.28
CA VAL A 195 6.75 0.80 -1.08
C VAL A 195 6.47 1.65 -2.31
N ILE A 196 7.25 2.71 -2.50
CA ILE A 196 7.19 3.62 -3.63
C ILE A 196 8.47 3.43 -4.43
N MET A 197 8.38 3.23 -5.74
CA MET A 197 9.56 3.04 -6.59
C MET A 197 9.62 4.07 -7.69
N VAL A 198 10.81 4.64 -7.89
CA VAL A 198 11.07 5.61 -8.96
C VAL A 198 11.40 4.89 -10.27
N ASP A 199 10.73 5.25 -11.35
CA ASP A 199 10.92 4.65 -12.67
C ASP A 199 12.39 4.78 -13.14
N LYS A 200 12.91 3.75 -13.77
CA LYS A 200 14.26 3.66 -14.38
C LYS A 200 15.46 3.80 -13.43
N THR A 201 15.30 4.39 -12.25
CA THR A 201 16.42 4.59 -11.32
C THR A 201 16.43 3.60 -10.17
N SER A 202 15.28 3.04 -9.81
CA SER A 202 15.13 2.12 -8.70
C SER A 202 15.01 0.67 -9.15
N GLN A 203 15.74 -0.22 -8.48
CA GLN A 203 15.65 -1.67 -8.70
C GLN A 203 15.64 -2.40 -7.36
N MET A 204 14.83 -3.43 -7.26
CA MET A 204 14.76 -4.36 -6.12
C MET A 204 14.93 -5.80 -6.60
N PHE A 205 15.89 -6.52 -6.04
CA PHE A 205 16.04 -7.96 -6.31
C PHE A 205 16.84 -8.64 -5.19
N VAL A 206 16.51 -9.90 -4.91
CA VAL A 206 17.26 -10.71 -3.92
C VAL A 206 18.67 -10.98 -4.45
N THR A 207 18.76 -11.38 -5.71
CA THR A 207 20.03 -11.62 -6.42
C THR A 207 20.02 -10.92 -7.77
N GLY A 208 21.13 -10.26 -8.11
CA GLY A 208 21.24 -9.51 -9.36
C GLY A 208 21.34 -10.40 -10.61
N PRO A 209 21.21 -9.79 -11.81
CA PRO A 209 21.23 -10.50 -13.10
C PRO A 209 22.43 -11.41 -13.30
N ASP A 210 23.64 -10.98 -12.92
CA ASP A 210 24.87 -11.77 -13.10
C ASP A 210 24.84 -13.10 -12.34
N VAL A 211 24.29 -13.10 -11.12
CA VAL A 211 24.14 -14.31 -10.30
C VAL A 211 23.09 -15.23 -10.92
N ILE A 212 21.96 -14.69 -11.38
CA ILE A 212 20.90 -15.46 -12.07
C ILE A 212 21.49 -16.14 -13.32
N LYS A 213 22.19 -15.37 -14.16
CA LYS A 213 22.84 -15.90 -15.36
C LYS A 213 23.83 -17.03 -15.05
N THR A 214 24.59 -16.89 -13.96
CA THR A 214 25.57 -17.91 -13.57
C THR A 214 24.91 -19.18 -13.03
N VAL A 215 23.79 -19.06 -12.27
CA VAL A 215 23.17 -20.20 -11.58
C VAL A 215 22.10 -20.88 -12.43
N THR A 216 21.25 -20.11 -13.11
CA THR A 216 20.11 -20.65 -13.87
C THR A 216 20.32 -20.62 -15.38
N GLY A 217 21.29 -19.83 -15.87
CA GLY A 217 21.51 -19.60 -17.30
C GLY A 217 20.59 -18.58 -17.93
N GLU A 218 19.66 -17.99 -17.16
CA GLU A 218 18.75 -16.96 -17.66
C GLU A 218 19.50 -15.63 -17.89
N ASP A 219 19.25 -14.99 -19.02
CA ASP A 219 19.80 -13.67 -19.38
C ASP A 219 18.72 -12.60 -19.26
N VAL A 220 18.76 -11.81 -18.20
CA VAL A 220 17.75 -10.82 -17.85
C VAL A 220 18.41 -9.50 -17.46
N GLY A 221 17.83 -8.37 -17.90
CA GLY A 221 18.31 -7.04 -17.51
C GLY A 221 17.83 -6.62 -16.11
N MET A 222 18.51 -5.61 -15.51
CA MET A 222 18.16 -5.10 -14.18
C MET A 222 16.73 -4.56 -14.12
N GLU A 223 16.30 -3.81 -15.13
CA GLU A 223 14.95 -3.25 -15.18
C GLU A 223 13.87 -4.33 -15.39
N GLU A 224 14.14 -5.31 -16.22
CA GLU A 224 13.23 -6.43 -16.46
C GLU A 224 13.09 -7.31 -15.20
N LEU A 225 14.20 -7.57 -14.51
CA LEU A 225 14.23 -8.40 -13.30
C LEU A 225 13.55 -7.73 -12.12
N GLY A 226 13.91 -6.48 -11.83
CA GLY A 226 13.54 -5.82 -10.59
C GLY A 226 13.31 -4.31 -10.69
N GLY A 227 13.02 -3.80 -11.88
CA GLY A 227 12.68 -2.38 -12.07
C GLY A 227 11.35 -2.00 -11.47
N ALA A 228 11.10 -0.71 -11.36
CA ALA A 228 9.90 -0.17 -10.74
C ALA A 228 8.61 -0.66 -11.41
N LEU A 229 8.58 -0.71 -12.75
CA LEU A 229 7.41 -1.21 -13.48
C LEU A 229 7.13 -2.69 -13.21
N THR A 230 8.16 -3.53 -13.13
CA THR A 230 8.06 -4.97 -12.83
C THR A 230 7.41 -5.18 -11.46
N HIS A 231 7.87 -4.45 -10.44
CA HIS A 231 7.34 -4.57 -9.09
C HIS A 231 5.96 -3.93 -8.91
N ASN A 232 5.62 -2.92 -9.69
CA ASN A 232 4.28 -2.34 -9.70
C ASN A 232 3.25 -3.16 -10.47
N LYS A 233 3.67 -3.98 -11.46
CA LYS A 233 2.73 -4.66 -12.36
C LYS A 233 2.68 -6.18 -12.16
N ILE A 234 3.82 -6.80 -11.84
CA ILE A 234 3.97 -8.26 -11.83
C ILE A 234 4.03 -8.79 -10.40
N SER A 235 4.98 -8.33 -9.59
CA SER A 235 5.17 -8.88 -8.24
C SER A 235 4.26 -8.25 -7.18
N GLY A 236 3.74 -7.04 -7.41
CA GLY A 236 2.90 -6.32 -6.46
C GLY A 236 3.62 -5.86 -5.19
N VAL A 237 4.95 -5.89 -5.16
CA VAL A 237 5.74 -5.39 -4.03
C VAL A 237 5.64 -3.87 -3.89
N SER A 238 5.60 -3.16 -5.03
CA SER A 238 5.49 -1.71 -5.04
C SER A 238 4.04 -1.25 -5.10
N HIS A 239 3.75 -0.14 -4.41
CA HIS A 239 2.43 0.45 -4.30
C HIS A 239 2.23 1.65 -5.22
N TYR A 240 3.32 2.30 -5.63
CA TYR A 240 3.29 3.45 -6.52
C TYR A 240 4.51 3.46 -7.44
N LEU A 241 4.26 3.69 -8.74
CA LEU A 241 5.27 3.91 -9.76
C LEU A 241 5.45 5.42 -9.95
N ALA A 242 6.48 5.98 -9.33
CA ALA A 242 6.78 7.40 -9.44
C ALA A 242 7.57 7.69 -10.72
N SER A 243 7.24 8.79 -11.38
CA SER A 243 7.94 9.25 -12.61
C SER A 243 9.37 9.72 -12.34
N ASP A 244 9.61 10.28 -11.17
CA ASP A 244 10.88 10.79 -10.68
C ASP A 244 10.92 10.84 -9.14
N GLU A 245 12.04 11.27 -8.55
CA GLU A 245 12.17 11.35 -7.10
C GLU A 245 11.23 12.40 -6.46
N PRO A 246 11.05 13.61 -7.01
CA PRO A 246 10.05 14.57 -6.53
C PRO A 246 8.63 14.00 -6.46
N ASP A 247 8.17 13.31 -7.51
CA ASP A 247 6.87 12.65 -7.55
C ASP A 247 6.74 11.58 -6.45
N ALA A 248 7.79 10.79 -6.23
CA ALA A 248 7.82 9.79 -5.16
C ALA A 248 7.68 10.41 -3.76
N LEU A 249 8.36 11.52 -3.52
CA LEU A 249 8.32 12.24 -2.25
C LEU A 249 6.97 12.93 -2.02
N ASP A 250 6.39 13.53 -3.06
CA ASP A 250 5.07 14.15 -3.00
C ASP A 250 3.96 13.11 -2.75
N TYR A 251 4.04 11.95 -3.42
CA TYR A 251 3.12 10.83 -3.15
C TYR A 251 3.21 10.39 -1.69
N ALA A 252 4.40 10.28 -1.11
CA ALA A 252 4.57 9.91 0.30
C ALA A 252 3.97 10.97 1.25
N ARG A 253 4.12 12.26 0.96
CA ARG A 253 3.49 13.37 1.70
C ARG A 253 1.96 13.29 1.62
N THR A 254 1.44 13.06 0.43
CA THR A 254 0.00 12.91 0.18
C THR A 254 -0.57 11.68 0.91
N LEU A 255 0.10 10.53 0.81
CA LEU A 255 -0.29 9.30 1.49
C LEU A 255 -0.39 9.51 3.02
N LEU A 256 0.62 10.15 3.62
CA LEU A 256 0.60 10.46 5.06
C LEU A 256 -0.58 11.32 5.48
N SER A 257 -1.12 12.15 4.61
CA SER A 257 -2.29 12.99 4.93
C SER A 257 -3.56 12.18 5.20
N PHE A 258 -3.61 10.92 4.77
CA PHE A 258 -4.70 10.00 5.05
C PHE A 258 -4.48 9.14 6.29
N LEU A 259 -3.24 9.03 6.78
CA LEU A 259 -2.87 8.09 7.83
C LEU A 259 -2.79 8.78 9.21
N PRO A 260 -3.09 8.08 10.31
CA PRO A 260 -2.83 8.58 11.66
C PRO A 260 -1.32 8.56 11.96
N ASP A 261 -0.90 9.20 13.05
CA ASP A 261 0.50 9.15 13.48
C ASP A 261 0.91 7.75 13.98
N ASN A 262 -0.02 7.04 14.58
CA ASN A 262 0.14 5.67 15.08
C ASN A 262 -1.23 5.00 15.28
N ASN A 263 -1.25 3.74 15.66
CA ASN A 263 -2.46 2.94 15.86
C ASN A 263 -3.38 3.41 17.01
N LEU A 264 -2.89 4.29 17.88
CA LEU A 264 -3.67 4.85 19.00
C LEU A 264 -4.12 6.29 18.72
N ALA A 265 -3.58 6.92 17.70
CA ALA A 265 -3.90 8.29 17.34
C ALA A 265 -5.23 8.35 16.55
N GLU A 266 -5.92 9.46 16.66
CA GLU A 266 -7.08 9.74 15.82
C GLU A 266 -6.65 10.04 14.39
N LEU A 267 -7.54 9.71 13.44
CA LEU A 267 -7.33 10.05 12.03
C LEU A 267 -7.35 11.58 11.84
N PRO A 268 -6.53 12.10 10.92
CA PRO A 268 -6.60 13.50 10.53
C PRO A 268 -8.00 13.88 10.06
N VAL A 269 -8.47 15.06 10.47
CA VAL A 269 -9.78 15.60 10.05
C VAL A 269 -9.56 16.88 9.28
N PHE A 270 -10.11 16.93 8.07
CA PHE A 270 -10.06 18.09 7.19
C PHE A 270 -11.42 18.78 7.15
N GLU A 271 -11.44 20.06 6.84
CA GLU A 271 -12.69 20.77 6.60
C GLU A 271 -13.44 20.13 5.40
N SER A 272 -14.74 19.98 5.54
CA SER A 272 -15.59 19.39 4.52
C SER A 272 -16.96 20.08 4.49
N ASP A 273 -17.37 20.49 3.30
CA ASP A 273 -18.67 21.12 3.03
C ASP A 273 -19.77 20.10 2.68
N VAL A 274 -19.64 18.86 3.12
CA VAL A 274 -20.56 17.77 2.78
C VAL A 274 -22.00 18.10 3.20
N GLN A 275 -22.84 18.24 2.21
CA GLN A 275 -24.29 18.36 2.40
C GLN A 275 -24.94 16.98 2.46
N LEU A 276 -25.88 16.78 3.40
CA LEU A 276 -26.66 15.54 3.52
C LEU A 276 -27.89 15.48 2.61
N GLU A 277 -27.90 16.29 1.57
CA GLU A 277 -28.92 16.29 0.52
C GLU A 277 -28.30 15.78 -0.78
N MET A 278 -29.11 15.11 -1.59
CA MET A 278 -28.66 14.64 -2.90
C MET A 278 -28.46 15.82 -3.85
N SER A 279 -27.28 15.94 -4.42
CA SER A 279 -26.92 16.93 -5.43
C SER A 279 -27.27 16.44 -6.85
N ASP A 280 -27.18 17.32 -7.83
CA ASP A 280 -27.31 16.95 -9.24
C ASP A 280 -26.15 16.06 -9.71
N ALA A 281 -24.97 16.20 -9.09
CA ALA A 281 -23.83 15.31 -9.34
C ALA A 281 -24.13 13.89 -8.85
N ASP A 282 -24.74 13.74 -7.67
CA ASP A 282 -25.13 12.42 -7.13
C ASP A 282 -26.13 11.71 -8.06
N ARG A 283 -27.07 12.46 -8.69
CA ARG A 283 -28.09 11.89 -9.60
C ARG A 283 -27.50 11.20 -10.83
N LYS A 284 -26.27 11.53 -11.23
CA LYS A 284 -25.57 10.87 -12.33
C LYS A 284 -25.32 9.39 -12.04
N LEU A 285 -25.21 9.01 -10.78
CA LEU A 285 -25.06 7.60 -10.38
C LEU A 285 -26.26 6.73 -10.80
N ASN A 286 -27.45 7.29 -10.95
CA ASN A 286 -28.64 6.55 -11.37
C ASN A 286 -28.53 5.92 -12.77
N THR A 287 -27.61 6.40 -13.59
CA THR A 287 -27.39 5.93 -14.97
C THR A 287 -26.00 5.36 -15.23
N ILE A 288 -25.19 5.20 -14.17
CA ILE A 288 -23.79 4.76 -14.33
C ILE A 288 -23.68 3.25 -14.63
N ILE A 289 -24.60 2.45 -14.09
CA ILE A 289 -24.65 1.02 -14.39
C ILE A 289 -25.33 0.80 -15.73
N PRO A 290 -24.66 0.18 -16.70
CA PRO A 290 -25.29 -0.17 -17.98
C PRO A 290 -26.43 -1.17 -17.82
N ASP A 291 -27.48 -1.04 -18.66
CA ASP A 291 -28.60 -2.00 -18.69
C ASP A 291 -28.16 -3.42 -19.04
N SER A 292 -27.14 -3.55 -19.88
CA SER A 292 -26.57 -4.85 -20.21
C SER A 292 -25.64 -5.35 -19.11
N PRO A 293 -25.89 -6.53 -18.53
CA PRO A 293 -25.04 -7.09 -17.48
C PRO A 293 -23.61 -7.46 -17.96
N ASN A 294 -23.40 -7.49 -19.27
CA ASN A 294 -22.11 -7.79 -19.88
C ASN A 294 -21.31 -6.53 -20.26
N GLN A 295 -21.92 -5.35 -20.18
CA GLN A 295 -21.23 -4.09 -20.44
C GLN A 295 -20.49 -3.65 -19.18
N PRO A 296 -19.14 -3.44 -19.27
CA PRO A 296 -18.36 -2.96 -18.14
C PRO A 296 -18.59 -1.45 -17.92
N TYR A 297 -18.25 -0.98 -16.72
CA TYR A 297 -18.12 0.43 -16.33
C TYR A 297 -16.91 0.59 -15.43
N ASP A 298 -16.43 1.82 -15.27
CA ASP A 298 -15.32 2.12 -14.39
C ASP A 298 -15.83 2.42 -12.96
N VAL A 299 -15.49 1.56 -12.00
CA VAL A 299 -15.87 1.76 -10.61
C VAL A 299 -15.25 3.02 -9.99
N LYS A 300 -14.14 3.52 -10.53
CA LYS A 300 -13.51 4.76 -10.06
C LYS A 300 -14.44 5.96 -10.23
N THR A 301 -15.23 5.98 -11.31
CA THR A 301 -16.26 7.01 -11.48
C THR A 301 -17.30 6.98 -10.35
N VAL A 302 -17.67 5.79 -9.86
CA VAL A 302 -18.55 5.69 -8.68
C VAL A 302 -17.84 6.25 -7.45
N ILE A 303 -16.59 5.86 -7.21
CA ILE A 303 -15.78 6.33 -6.08
C ILE A 303 -15.71 7.85 -6.06
N GLU A 304 -15.36 8.47 -7.18
CA GLU A 304 -15.24 9.94 -7.32
C GLU A 304 -16.53 10.69 -6.99
N HIS A 305 -17.70 10.09 -7.24
CA HIS A 305 -18.99 10.71 -6.91
C HIS A 305 -19.41 10.59 -5.44
N ILE A 306 -18.83 9.65 -4.69
CA ILE A 306 -19.27 9.35 -3.32
C ILE A 306 -18.29 9.81 -2.23
N VAL A 307 -17.11 10.30 -2.63
CA VAL A 307 -16.08 10.82 -1.73
C VAL A 307 -15.96 12.34 -1.82
N ASP A 308 -15.32 12.94 -0.82
CA ASP A 308 -15.14 14.38 -0.77
C ASP A 308 -14.29 14.86 -1.96
N ASN A 309 -14.77 15.85 -2.69
CA ASN A 309 -14.11 16.49 -3.85
C ASN A 309 -13.74 15.53 -5.00
N GLY A 310 -14.17 14.28 -4.97
CA GLY A 310 -13.73 13.24 -5.89
C GLY A 310 -12.29 12.80 -5.69
N ASP A 311 -11.67 13.17 -4.56
CA ASP A 311 -10.27 12.88 -4.25
C ASP A 311 -10.11 11.41 -3.83
N PHE A 312 -9.42 10.64 -4.67
CA PHE A 312 -9.12 9.24 -4.42
C PHE A 312 -7.64 8.94 -4.67
N LEU A 313 -6.92 8.54 -3.63
CA LEU A 313 -5.53 8.09 -3.72
C LEU A 313 -5.50 6.58 -3.88
N GLU A 314 -5.48 6.11 -5.13
CA GLU A 314 -5.35 4.68 -5.44
C GLU A 314 -3.95 4.17 -5.10
N THR A 315 -3.87 3.00 -4.44
CA THR A 315 -2.63 2.29 -4.20
C THR A 315 -2.56 1.04 -5.08
N GLN A 316 -1.38 0.69 -5.60
CA GLN A 316 -1.16 -0.44 -6.51
C GLN A 316 -2.06 -0.43 -7.77
N PRO A 317 -2.21 0.69 -8.49
CA PRO A 317 -3.13 0.77 -9.63
C PRO A 317 -2.77 -0.20 -10.77
N LEU A 318 -1.50 -0.57 -10.91
CA LEU A 318 -1.00 -1.45 -11.97
C LEU A 318 -1.02 -2.94 -11.60
N PHE A 319 -1.07 -3.28 -10.29
CA PHE A 319 -1.14 -4.65 -9.82
C PHE A 319 -2.58 -5.07 -9.57
N ALA A 320 -2.99 -6.24 -10.06
CA ALA A 320 -4.34 -6.76 -9.94
C ALA A 320 -5.42 -5.68 -10.21
N PRO A 321 -5.50 -5.13 -11.44
CA PRO A 321 -6.38 -4.00 -11.75
C PRO A 321 -7.88 -4.34 -11.67
N ASN A 322 -8.22 -5.63 -11.55
CA ASN A 322 -9.57 -6.13 -11.31
C ASN A 322 -10.11 -5.86 -9.90
N ILE A 323 -9.24 -5.38 -8.99
CA ILE A 323 -9.64 -4.81 -7.70
C ILE A 323 -8.93 -3.47 -7.47
N VAL A 324 -9.70 -2.48 -7.04
CA VAL A 324 -9.24 -1.13 -6.72
C VAL A 324 -9.16 -0.99 -5.21
N VAL A 325 -8.01 -0.53 -4.70
CA VAL A 325 -7.84 -0.19 -3.30
C VAL A 325 -7.17 1.17 -3.17
N GLY A 326 -7.53 1.93 -2.16
CA GLY A 326 -6.96 3.26 -1.95
C GLY A 326 -7.66 4.03 -0.83
N PHE A 327 -7.20 5.25 -0.62
CA PHE A 327 -7.71 6.13 0.42
C PHE A 327 -8.52 7.27 -0.18
N ALA A 328 -9.58 7.64 0.51
CA ALA A 328 -10.38 8.81 0.22
C ALA A 328 -10.81 9.50 1.52
N ARG A 329 -11.61 10.55 1.40
CA ARG A 329 -12.25 11.18 2.56
C ARG A 329 -13.76 11.19 2.39
N VAL A 330 -14.43 10.97 3.50
CA VAL A 330 -15.87 11.18 3.62
C VAL A 330 -16.07 12.07 4.84
N GLU A 331 -16.67 13.25 4.62
CA GLU A 331 -16.84 14.26 5.66
C GLU A 331 -15.51 14.65 6.34
N GLY A 332 -14.46 14.87 5.52
CA GLY A 332 -13.12 15.26 5.93
C GLY A 332 -12.31 14.17 6.63
N ARG A 333 -12.84 12.95 6.78
CA ARG A 333 -12.22 11.84 7.50
C ARG A 333 -11.78 10.75 6.54
N SER A 334 -10.61 10.20 6.78
CA SER A 334 -10.06 9.12 5.95
C SER A 334 -10.91 7.87 5.98
N VAL A 335 -11.07 7.25 4.81
CA VAL A 335 -11.74 5.97 4.61
C VAL A 335 -10.92 5.16 3.60
N GLY A 336 -10.75 3.85 3.87
CA GLY A 336 -10.19 2.91 2.92
C GLY A 336 -11.28 2.42 1.96
N ILE A 337 -10.99 2.43 0.67
CA ILE A 337 -11.89 1.94 -0.38
C ILE A 337 -11.38 0.59 -0.88
N VAL A 338 -12.27 -0.38 -1.00
CA VAL A 338 -12.03 -1.67 -1.67
C VAL A 338 -13.15 -1.89 -2.67
N ALA A 339 -12.85 -1.98 -3.95
CA ALA A 339 -13.88 -2.06 -4.99
C ALA A 339 -13.51 -3.06 -6.09
N ASN A 340 -14.46 -3.88 -6.54
CA ASN A 340 -14.28 -4.65 -7.75
C ASN A 340 -14.27 -3.73 -8.97
N GLN A 341 -13.39 -3.96 -9.95
CA GLN A 341 -13.29 -3.18 -11.18
C GLN A 341 -13.84 -3.96 -12.38
N PRO A 342 -15.09 -3.69 -12.80
CA PRO A 342 -15.69 -4.40 -13.93
C PRO A 342 -14.96 -4.22 -15.26
N ASN A 343 -14.21 -3.14 -15.44
CA ASN A 343 -13.40 -2.89 -16.64
C ASN A 343 -12.20 -3.83 -16.76
N ALA A 344 -11.81 -4.50 -15.68
CA ALA A 344 -10.72 -5.45 -15.68
C ALA A 344 -11.23 -6.84 -15.25
N MET A 345 -11.10 -7.84 -16.10
CA MET A 345 -11.54 -9.21 -15.83
C MET A 345 -12.97 -9.30 -15.28
N ALA A 346 -13.86 -8.39 -15.68
CA ALA A 346 -15.24 -8.25 -15.18
C ALA A 346 -15.38 -8.13 -13.65
N GLY A 347 -14.35 -7.67 -12.94
CA GLY A 347 -14.33 -7.59 -11.47
C GLY A 347 -14.14 -8.93 -10.76
N THR A 348 -13.78 -10.00 -11.49
CA THR A 348 -13.54 -11.33 -10.94
C THR A 348 -12.38 -11.31 -9.95
N LEU A 349 -12.49 -12.04 -8.84
CA LEU A 349 -11.38 -12.23 -7.91
C LEU A 349 -10.43 -13.32 -8.44
N ASN A 350 -9.14 -13.01 -8.44
CA ASN A 350 -8.05 -13.95 -8.62
C ASN A 350 -7.12 -13.90 -7.41
N ILE A 351 -6.05 -14.67 -7.43
CA ILE A 351 -5.08 -14.76 -6.34
C ILE A 351 -4.54 -13.37 -5.99
N GLU A 352 -4.07 -12.63 -6.98
CA GLU A 352 -3.42 -11.32 -6.81
C GLU A 352 -4.40 -10.27 -6.25
N ALA A 353 -5.65 -10.26 -6.74
CA ALA A 353 -6.69 -9.37 -6.23
C ALA A 353 -7.04 -9.68 -4.77
N GLY A 354 -7.12 -10.96 -4.42
CA GLY A 354 -7.35 -11.41 -3.05
C GLY A 354 -6.25 -10.97 -2.08
N GLU A 355 -4.98 -11.10 -2.48
CA GLU A 355 -3.83 -10.69 -1.65
C GLU A 355 -3.70 -9.17 -1.53
N LYS A 356 -3.88 -8.43 -2.64
CA LYS A 356 -3.90 -6.96 -2.64
C LYS A 356 -4.96 -6.42 -1.69
N ALA A 357 -6.19 -6.87 -1.81
CA ALA A 357 -7.28 -6.43 -0.96
C ALA A 357 -7.09 -6.84 0.50
N ALA A 358 -6.64 -8.08 0.77
CA ALA A 358 -6.42 -8.57 2.13
C ALA A 358 -5.36 -7.73 2.88
N ARG A 359 -4.25 -7.41 2.22
CA ARG A 359 -3.21 -6.56 2.81
C ARG A 359 -3.74 -5.15 3.11
N PHE A 360 -4.51 -4.58 2.19
CA PHE A 360 -5.09 -3.25 2.37
C PHE A 360 -6.12 -3.20 3.50
N VAL A 361 -7.03 -4.19 3.57
CA VAL A 361 -8.01 -4.30 4.67
C VAL A 361 -7.31 -4.43 6.03
N ARG A 362 -6.27 -5.26 6.13
CA ARG A 362 -5.50 -5.40 7.37
C ARG A 362 -4.78 -4.12 7.77
N PHE A 363 -4.24 -3.39 6.80
CA PHE A 363 -3.64 -2.07 7.06
C PHE A 363 -4.68 -1.09 7.62
N CYS A 364 -5.84 -0.98 6.98
CA CYS A 364 -6.92 -0.11 7.45
C CYS A 364 -7.35 -0.46 8.87
N ASP A 365 -7.52 -1.75 9.18
CA ASP A 365 -7.90 -2.21 10.52
C ASP A 365 -6.83 -1.89 11.56
N ALA A 366 -5.55 -2.13 11.24
CA ALA A 366 -4.43 -1.84 12.14
C ALA A 366 -4.33 -0.35 12.53
N PHE A 367 -4.72 0.54 11.64
CA PHE A 367 -4.65 1.99 11.84
C PHE A 367 -6.02 2.67 12.03
N SER A 368 -7.04 1.91 12.41
CA SER A 368 -8.37 2.41 12.73
C SER A 368 -9.06 3.19 11.59
N ILE A 369 -8.74 2.88 10.34
CA ILE A 369 -9.33 3.49 9.15
C ILE A 369 -10.61 2.73 8.76
N PRO A 370 -11.80 3.35 8.77
CA PRO A 370 -13.02 2.71 8.29
C PRO A 370 -12.90 2.21 6.86
N ILE A 371 -13.60 1.13 6.52
CA ILE A 371 -13.53 0.52 5.19
C ILE A 371 -14.90 0.62 4.50
N LEU A 372 -14.88 1.17 3.29
CA LEU A 372 -16.01 1.16 2.35
C LEU A 372 -15.71 0.16 1.23
N THR A 373 -16.58 -0.84 1.11
CA THR A 373 -16.47 -1.86 0.06
C THR A 373 -17.56 -1.66 -1.00
N LEU A 374 -17.17 -1.61 -2.28
CA LEU A 374 -18.07 -1.54 -3.41
C LEU A 374 -18.02 -2.87 -4.18
N VAL A 375 -19.16 -3.55 -4.29
CA VAL A 375 -19.21 -4.92 -4.80
C VAL A 375 -19.84 -4.99 -6.18
N ASP A 376 -19.09 -5.53 -7.12
CA ASP A 376 -19.57 -6.01 -8.42
C ASP A 376 -18.68 -7.18 -8.84
N VAL A 377 -18.94 -8.38 -8.30
CA VAL A 377 -18.09 -9.55 -8.43
C VAL A 377 -18.87 -10.77 -8.94
N PRO A 378 -18.52 -11.29 -10.13
CA PRO A 378 -19.17 -12.48 -10.70
C PRO A 378 -18.69 -13.81 -10.09
N GLY A 379 -17.57 -13.80 -9.37
CA GLY A 379 -16.98 -15.01 -8.78
C GLY A 379 -15.47 -14.94 -8.65
N TYR A 380 -14.88 -16.05 -8.23
CA TYR A 380 -13.44 -16.29 -8.37
C TYR A 380 -13.11 -16.71 -9.79
N LEU A 381 -11.92 -16.34 -10.28
CA LEU A 381 -11.43 -16.73 -11.59
C LEU A 381 -11.23 -18.25 -11.64
N PRO A 382 -11.95 -18.98 -12.52
CA PRO A 382 -11.76 -20.41 -12.65
C PRO A 382 -10.50 -20.72 -13.48
N GLY A 383 -9.93 -21.91 -13.26
CA GLY A 383 -8.84 -22.42 -14.08
C GLY A 383 -7.79 -23.18 -13.27
N THR A 384 -7.12 -24.12 -13.94
CA THR A 384 -6.08 -24.97 -13.33
C THR A 384 -4.91 -24.15 -12.78
N ASP A 385 -4.54 -23.06 -13.46
CA ASP A 385 -3.50 -22.16 -12.99
C ASP A 385 -3.84 -21.56 -11.60
N GLN A 386 -5.06 -21.04 -11.45
CA GLN A 386 -5.51 -20.49 -10.17
C GLN A 386 -5.60 -21.57 -9.08
N GLU A 387 -6.14 -22.74 -9.39
CA GLU A 387 -6.24 -23.84 -8.43
C GLU A 387 -4.86 -24.35 -7.99
N TRP A 388 -3.95 -24.59 -8.93
CA TRP A 388 -2.62 -25.13 -8.63
C TRP A 388 -1.67 -24.13 -7.98
N THR A 389 -1.80 -22.85 -8.29
CA THR A 389 -1.02 -21.78 -7.64
C THR A 389 -1.63 -21.34 -6.30
N GLY A 390 -2.76 -21.94 -5.89
CA GLY A 390 -3.28 -21.90 -4.53
C GLY A 390 -4.32 -20.84 -4.25
N VAL A 391 -5.28 -20.63 -5.16
CA VAL A 391 -6.40 -19.69 -4.98
C VAL A 391 -7.15 -19.92 -3.67
N ILE A 392 -7.31 -21.18 -3.21
CA ILE A 392 -7.98 -21.51 -1.95
C ILE A 392 -7.22 -20.91 -0.76
N ARG A 393 -5.93 -21.20 -0.64
CA ARG A 393 -5.09 -20.72 0.47
C ARG A 393 -4.87 -19.21 0.41
N ARG A 394 -4.55 -18.69 -0.76
CA ARG A 394 -4.23 -17.27 -0.97
C ARG A 394 -5.48 -16.40 -0.96
N GLY A 395 -6.59 -16.88 -1.53
CA GLY A 395 -7.90 -16.21 -1.50
C GLY A 395 -8.51 -16.17 -0.09
N ALA A 396 -8.22 -17.16 0.76
CA ALA A 396 -8.66 -17.19 2.16
C ALA A 396 -8.09 -16.02 2.98
N LYS A 397 -7.01 -15.37 2.54
CA LYS A 397 -6.46 -14.18 3.20
C LYS A 397 -7.45 -13.03 3.24
N LEU A 398 -8.20 -12.81 2.17
CA LEU A 398 -9.21 -11.74 2.12
C LEU A 398 -10.37 -12.00 3.06
N LEU A 399 -10.87 -13.24 3.08
CA LEU A 399 -11.89 -13.68 4.02
C LEU A 399 -11.43 -13.46 5.46
N TYR A 400 -10.21 -13.89 5.77
CA TYR A 400 -9.63 -13.71 7.11
C TYR A 400 -9.51 -12.22 7.48
N ALA A 401 -9.05 -11.38 6.56
CA ALA A 401 -8.85 -9.95 6.80
C ALA A 401 -10.16 -9.24 7.18
N TYR A 402 -11.24 -9.48 6.43
CA TYR A 402 -12.55 -8.90 6.75
C TYR A 402 -13.15 -9.47 8.04
N ALA A 403 -13.06 -10.78 8.25
CA ALA A 403 -13.62 -11.41 9.45
C ALA A 403 -12.89 -11.00 10.74
N GLU A 404 -11.62 -10.62 10.66
CA GLU A 404 -10.83 -10.15 11.80
C GLU A 404 -10.96 -8.62 12.01
N ALA A 405 -11.39 -7.86 11.01
CA ALA A 405 -11.46 -6.40 11.08
C ALA A 405 -12.45 -5.90 12.15
N THR A 406 -12.01 -4.93 12.93
CA THR A 406 -12.77 -4.32 14.03
C THR A 406 -13.21 -2.89 13.75
N VAL A 407 -12.69 -2.28 12.68
CA VAL A 407 -13.07 -0.93 12.22
C VAL A 407 -14.50 -0.91 11.65
N PRO A 408 -15.12 0.26 11.49
CA PRO A 408 -16.37 0.39 10.75
C PRO A 408 -16.28 -0.20 9.35
N LEU A 409 -17.18 -1.12 9.01
CA LEU A 409 -17.28 -1.79 7.73
C LEU A 409 -18.61 -1.43 7.07
N VAL A 410 -18.57 -0.71 5.96
CA VAL A 410 -19.74 -0.35 5.15
C VAL A 410 -19.59 -0.99 3.78
N THR A 411 -20.58 -1.74 3.34
CA THR A 411 -20.57 -2.40 2.03
C THR A 411 -21.75 -1.94 1.20
N VAL A 412 -21.51 -1.62 -0.08
CA VAL A 412 -22.54 -1.29 -1.06
C VAL A 412 -22.42 -2.23 -2.26
N ILE A 413 -23.47 -2.99 -2.52
CA ILE A 413 -23.53 -3.90 -3.66
C ILE A 413 -24.10 -3.13 -4.85
N LEU A 414 -23.28 -2.94 -5.88
CA LEU A 414 -23.62 -2.15 -7.06
C LEU A 414 -24.35 -2.97 -8.12
N ARG A 415 -23.86 -4.20 -8.39
CA ARG A 415 -24.42 -5.09 -9.40
C ARG A 415 -24.24 -6.55 -9.01
N LYS A 416 -23.29 -7.28 -9.58
CA LYS A 416 -23.11 -8.72 -9.32
C LYS A 416 -22.53 -8.99 -7.94
N ALA A 417 -23.08 -9.99 -7.26
CA ALA A 417 -22.60 -10.47 -5.98
C ALA A 417 -22.85 -11.98 -5.90
N TYR A 418 -21.93 -12.79 -6.50
CA TYR A 418 -22.16 -14.21 -6.68
C TYR A 418 -21.23 -15.08 -5.87
N GLY A 419 -21.82 -16.09 -5.23
CA GLY A 419 -21.13 -17.21 -4.58
C GLY A 419 -20.18 -16.77 -3.45
N GLY A 420 -19.10 -17.54 -3.28
CA GLY A 420 -18.09 -17.25 -2.26
C GLY A 420 -17.38 -15.90 -2.43
N ALA A 421 -17.26 -15.43 -3.65
CA ALA A 421 -16.63 -14.13 -3.92
C ALA A 421 -17.46 -12.96 -3.34
N TYR A 422 -18.79 -13.02 -3.39
CA TYR A 422 -19.66 -12.07 -2.66
C TYR A 422 -19.36 -12.09 -1.17
N ILE A 423 -19.30 -13.29 -0.58
CA ILE A 423 -19.08 -13.41 0.88
C ILE A 423 -17.77 -12.75 1.29
N VAL A 424 -16.66 -12.99 0.58
CA VAL A 424 -15.34 -12.46 0.96
C VAL A 424 -15.17 -10.96 0.69
N MET A 425 -16.06 -10.34 -0.06
CA MET A 425 -16.06 -8.90 -0.31
C MET A 425 -16.81 -8.11 0.79
N GLY A 426 -16.57 -8.42 2.05
CA GLY A 426 -17.14 -7.69 3.18
C GLY A 426 -18.67 -7.82 3.26
N SER A 427 -19.20 -9.03 3.17
CA SER A 427 -20.64 -9.28 3.29
C SER A 427 -21.14 -9.07 4.72
N LYS A 428 -22.47 -8.98 4.88
CA LYS A 428 -23.15 -8.90 6.18
C LYS A 428 -22.76 -10.07 7.09
N GLN A 429 -22.73 -11.27 6.53
CA GLN A 429 -22.42 -12.50 7.25
C GLN A 429 -20.95 -12.56 7.69
N LEU A 430 -20.07 -11.87 7.00
CA LEU A 430 -18.64 -11.81 7.34
C LEU A 430 -18.30 -10.66 8.32
N GLY A 431 -19.31 -9.86 8.72
CA GLY A 431 -19.16 -8.86 9.75
C GLY A 431 -19.32 -7.41 9.30
N ALA A 432 -19.80 -7.15 8.08
CA ALA A 432 -20.15 -5.78 7.68
C ALA A 432 -21.18 -5.18 8.63
N ASP A 433 -20.91 -3.99 9.14
CA ASP A 433 -21.82 -3.30 10.07
C ASP A 433 -23.07 -2.83 9.34
N ILE A 434 -22.89 -2.22 8.16
CA ILE A 434 -23.97 -1.74 7.30
C ILE A 434 -23.72 -2.24 5.88
N ASN A 435 -24.71 -2.96 5.35
CA ASN A 435 -24.68 -3.54 4.02
C ASN A 435 -25.87 -3.03 3.19
N LEU A 436 -25.58 -2.23 2.19
CA LEU A 436 -26.55 -1.61 1.30
C LEU A 436 -26.46 -2.24 -0.10
N ALA A 437 -27.53 -2.14 -0.86
CA ALA A 437 -27.52 -2.55 -2.25
C ALA A 437 -28.23 -1.51 -3.14
N TRP A 438 -27.81 -1.42 -4.39
CA TRP A 438 -28.56 -0.74 -5.43
C TRP A 438 -29.65 -1.65 -5.99
N PRO A 439 -30.72 -1.11 -6.62
CA PRO A 439 -31.75 -1.93 -7.27
C PRO A 439 -31.20 -2.82 -8.40
N THR A 440 -30.03 -2.47 -8.95
CA THR A 440 -29.30 -3.23 -9.97
C THR A 440 -28.52 -4.42 -9.42
N ALA A 441 -28.51 -4.61 -8.09
CA ALA A 441 -27.79 -5.70 -7.47
C ALA A 441 -28.40 -7.07 -7.79
N GLU A 442 -27.54 -8.05 -8.02
CA GLU A 442 -27.91 -9.45 -8.20
C GLU A 442 -27.12 -10.29 -7.18
N ILE A 443 -27.82 -10.87 -6.20
CA ILE A 443 -27.21 -11.58 -5.07
C ILE A 443 -27.66 -13.04 -5.11
N ALA A 444 -26.74 -13.95 -5.44
CA ALA A 444 -27.06 -15.37 -5.59
C ALA A 444 -25.83 -16.28 -5.43
N VAL A 445 -26.07 -17.58 -5.35
CA VAL A 445 -25.00 -18.59 -5.38
C VAL A 445 -24.23 -18.54 -6.71
N MET A 446 -24.92 -18.28 -7.81
CA MET A 446 -24.34 -18.10 -9.15
C MET A 446 -25.28 -17.25 -10.03
N GLY A 447 -24.73 -16.67 -11.09
CA GLY A 447 -25.52 -15.91 -12.05
C GLY A 447 -26.51 -16.77 -12.85
N GLY A 448 -27.59 -16.17 -13.36
CA GLY A 448 -28.68 -16.85 -14.04
C GLY A 448 -28.26 -17.76 -15.18
N GLN A 449 -27.30 -17.36 -16.02
CA GLN A 449 -26.79 -18.19 -17.12
C GLN A 449 -26.13 -19.49 -16.62
N GLY A 450 -25.43 -19.47 -15.49
CA GLY A 450 -24.87 -20.67 -14.86
C GLY A 450 -25.96 -21.55 -14.24
N ALA A 451 -26.90 -20.94 -13.51
CA ALA A 451 -27.97 -21.61 -12.79
C ALA A 451 -28.90 -22.40 -13.72
N VAL A 452 -29.21 -21.84 -14.90
CA VAL A 452 -30.09 -22.48 -15.90
C VAL A 452 -29.57 -23.84 -16.33
N ASN A 453 -28.29 -24.00 -16.55
CA ASN A 453 -27.70 -25.26 -16.96
C ASN A 453 -27.85 -26.40 -15.92
N ILE A 454 -28.00 -26.04 -14.66
CA ILE A 454 -28.13 -26.97 -13.55
C ILE A 454 -29.61 -27.21 -13.21
N LEU A 455 -30.36 -26.14 -12.96
CA LEU A 455 -31.71 -26.20 -12.43
C LEU A 455 -32.73 -26.56 -13.51
N TYR A 456 -32.57 -26.07 -14.74
CA TYR A 456 -33.56 -26.20 -15.81
C TYR A 456 -33.09 -27.14 -16.95
N ARG A 457 -32.20 -28.08 -16.62
CA ARG A 457 -31.62 -29.03 -17.59
C ARG A 457 -32.68 -29.83 -18.35
N ASN A 458 -33.77 -30.24 -17.66
CA ASN A 458 -34.83 -31.02 -18.25
C ASN A 458 -35.73 -30.18 -19.16
N GLU A 459 -36.00 -28.94 -18.80
CA GLU A 459 -36.79 -27.99 -19.61
C GLU A 459 -36.06 -27.62 -20.90
N ILE A 460 -34.73 -27.40 -20.81
CA ILE A 460 -33.88 -27.16 -21.99
C ILE A 460 -33.91 -28.36 -22.95
N LYS A 461 -33.79 -29.58 -22.42
CA LYS A 461 -33.89 -30.79 -23.25
C LYS A 461 -35.27 -30.97 -23.90
N ALA A 462 -36.35 -30.63 -23.18
CA ALA A 462 -37.69 -30.67 -23.72
C ALA A 462 -37.90 -29.63 -24.85
N ALA A 463 -37.39 -28.42 -24.69
CA ALA A 463 -37.42 -27.38 -25.72
C ALA A 463 -36.62 -27.79 -26.96
N GLU A 464 -35.44 -28.40 -26.78
CA GLU A 464 -34.64 -28.95 -27.88
C GLU A 464 -35.39 -30.05 -28.66
N ALA A 465 -36.03 -30.99 -27.93
CA ALA A 465 -36.83 -32.05 -28.52
C ALA A 465 -38.09 -31.51 -29.23
N ALA A 466 -38.65 -30.39 -28.76
CA ALA A 466 -39.79 -29.73 -29.40
C ALA A 466 -39.40 -28.82 -30.58
N GLY A 467 -38.10 -28.65 -30.88
CA GLY A 467 -37.62 -27.79 -31.96
C GLY A 467 -37.75 -26.30 -31.66
N GLU A 468 -37.85 -25.91 -30.38
CA GLU A 468 -37.87 -24.51 -29.97
C GLU A 468 -36.49 -23.85 -30.06
N ASP A 469 -36.46 -22.51 -30.08
CA ASP A 469 -35.20 -21.77 -29.96
C ASP A 469 -34.61 -21.92 -28.56
N VAL A 470 -33.68 -22.85 -28.42
CA VAL A 470 -33.02 -23.17 -27.15
C VAL A 470 -32.30 -21.95 -26.54
N ALA A 471 -31.77 -21.06 -27.35
CA ALA A 471 -31.10 -19.84 -26.88
C ALA A 471 -32.13 -18.87 -26.26
N ALA A 472 -33.28 -18.68 -26.88
CA ALA A 472 -34.37 -17.87 -26.36
C ALA A 472 -34.93 -18.46 -25.05
N VAL A 473 -35.13 -19.79 -24.98
CA VAL A 473 -35.58 -20.48 -23.77
C VAL A 473 -34.58 -20.30 -22.64
N ARG A 474 -33.27 -20.48 -22.88
CA ARG A 474 -32.22 -20.25 -21.88
C ARG A 474 -32.22 -18.83 -21.35
N THR A 475 -32.33 -17.85 -22.25
CA THR A 475 -32.38 -16.43 -21.88
C THR A 475 -33.60 -16.12 -21.00
N ARG A 476 -34.77 -16.62 -21.35
CA ARG A 476 -35.98 -16.47 -20.56
C ARG A 476 -35.82 -17.06 -19.15
N LEU A 477 -35.35 -18.30 -19.05
CA LEU A 477 -35.14 -19.00 -17.78
C LEU A 477 -34.06 -18.30 -16.91
N ALA A 478 -33.01 -17.77 -17.53
CA ALA A 478 -31.99 -16.99 -16.82
C ALA A 478 -32.56 -15.69 -16.25
N ASN A 479 -33.38 -15.00 -17.00
CA ASN A 479 -34.05 -13.78 -16.54
C ASN A 479 -35.06 -14.07 -15.41
N GLU A 480 -35.83 -15.17 -15.54
CA GLU A 480 -36.74 -15.63 -14.48
C GLU A 480 -35.98 -15.98 -13.19
N TYR A 481 -34.83 -16.66 -13.30
CA TYR A 481 -33.98 -16.95 -12.15
C TYR A 481 -33.44 -15.66 -11.51
N THR A 482 -32.92 -14.74 -12.31
CA THR A 482 -32.39 -13.47 -11.80
C THR A 482 -33.48 -12.69 -11.06
N TYR A 483 -34.68 -12.60 -11.63
CA TYR A 483 -35.79 -11.89 -11.01
C TYR A 483 -36.28 -12.55 -9.72
N ASN A 484 -36.45 -13.88 -9.73
CA ASN A 484 -37.07 -14.62 -8.63
C ASN A 484 -36.10 -15.05 -7.52
N VAL A 485 -34.78 -15.12 -7.81
CA VAL A 485 -33.78 -15.69 -6.87
C VAL A 485 -32.66 -14.71 -6.56
N ALA A 486 -32.19 -13.94 -7.54
CA ALA A 486 -31.05 -13.05 -7.36
C ALA A 486 -31.43 -11.60 -7.03
N SER A 487 -32.71 -11.28 -6.94
CA SER A 487 -33.20 -9.94 -6.61
C SER A 487 -32.69 -9.45 -5.25
N PRO A 488 -32.19 -8.21 -5.12
CA PRO A 488 -31.76 -7.66 -3.83
C PRO A 488 -32.91 -7.55 -2.82
N PHE A 489 -34.16 -7.45 -3.29
CA PHE A 489 -35.33 -7.42 -2.41
C PHE A 489 -35.51 -8.74 -1.65
N LEU A 490 -35.22 -9.87 -2.30
CA LEU A 490 -35.28 -11.17 -1.63
C LEU A 490 -34.20 -11.31 -0.53
N ALA A 491 -33.01 -10.76 -0.76
CA ALA A 491 -31.97 -10.71 0.25
C ALA A 491 -32.36 -9.77 1.42
N ALA A 492 -32.97 -8.64 1.12
CA ALA A 492 -33.46 -7.70 2.12
C ALA A 492 -34.59 -8.28 2.98
N GLU A 493 -35.55 -9.01 2.39
CA GLU A 493 -36.61 -9.73 3.11
C GLU A 493 -36.07 -10.74 4.13
N ARG A 494 -34.87 -11.27 3.91
CA ARG A 494 -34.20 -12.23 4.79
C ARG A 494 -33.27 -11.58 5.81
N GLY A 495 -33.11 -10.24 5.77
CA GLY A 495 -32.21 -9.52 6.67
C GLY A 495 -30.73 -9.61 6.27
N GLU A 496 -30.42 -10.02 5.04
CA GLU A 496 -29.07 -10.07 4.51
C GLU A 496 -28.55 -8.70 4.04
N LEU A 497 -29.46 -7.73 3.91
CA LEU A 497 -29.17 -6.33 3.60
C LEU A 497 -29.85 -5.44 4.65
N ASP A 498 -29.19 -4.32 4.98
CA ASP A 498 -29.75 -3.28 5.85
C ASP A 498 -30.61 -2.28 5.07
N GLY A 499 -30.46 -2.22 3.75
CA GLY A 499 -31.30 -1.37 2.90
C GLY A 499 -31.00 -1.50 1.42
N ILE A 500 -32.00 -1.16 0.62
CA ILE A 500 -31.86 -0.95 -0.81
C ILE A 500 -32.00 0.55 -1.05
N ILE A 501 -31.02 1.15 -1.71
CA ILE A 501 -30.92 2.60 -1.90
C ILE A 501 -30.88 2.97 -3.37
N GLU A 502 -31.45 4.10 -3.71
CA GLU A 502 -31.22 4.73 -5.01
C GLU A 502 -29.72 5.03 -5.19
N PRO A 503 -29.11 4.73 -6.36
CA PRO A 503 -27.69 5.03 -6.58
C PRO A 503 -27.30 6.46 -6.22
N ALA A 504 -28.12 7.45 -6.56
CA ALA A 504 -27.93 8.85 -6.18
C ALA A 504 -27.86 9.09 -4.66
N ALA A 505 -28.47 8.23 -3.85
CA ALA A 505 -28.46 8.37 -2.40
C ALA A 505 -27.18 7.81 -1.73
N THR A 506 -26.25 7.22 -2.51
CA THR A 506 -25.11 6.46 -1.98
C THR A 506 -24.21 7.32 -1.11
N ARG A 507 -23.76 8.49 -1.59
CA ARG A 507 -22.89 9.39 -0.81
C ARG A 507 -23.53 9.77 0.54
N VAL A 508 -24.78 10.17 0.52
CA VAL A 508 -25.53 10.55 1.74
C VAL A 508 -25.69 9.36 2.69
N SER A 509 -25.99 8.17 2.15
CA SER A 509 -26.17 6.96 2.95
C SER A 509 -24.86 6.51 3.60
N ILE A 510 -23.75 6.53 2.87
CA ILE A 510 -22.43 6.22 3.38
C ILE A 510 -22.02 7.20 4.49
N THR A 511 -22.22 8.51 4.28
CA THR A 511 -21.92 9.53 5.28
C THR A 511 -22.70 9.28 6.59
N LYS A 512 -24.01 8.99 6.47
CA LYS A 512 -24.84 8.66 7.64
C LYS A 512 -24.39 7.37 8.33
N ALA A 513 -24.04 6.35 7.55
CA ALA A 513 -23.53 5.07 8.07
C ALA A 513 -22.23 5.27 8.86
N LEU A 514 -21.25 5.97 8.28
CA LEU A 514 -19.96 6.24 8.94
C LEU A 514 -20.12 7.12 10.19
N ARG A 515 -21.07 8.09 10.18
CA ARG A 515 -21.41 8.86 11.39
C ARG A 515 -21.95 7.96 12.50
N ALA A 516 -22.88 7.07 12.18
CA ALA A 516 -23.47 6.13 13.14
C ALA A 516 -22.44 5.18 13.74
N LEU A 517 -21.45 4.79 12.95
CA LEU A 517 -20.39 3.86 13.33
C LEU A 517 -19.15 4.52 13.95
N ARG A 518 -19.10 5.85 14.06
CA ARG A 518 -17.92 6.60 14.54
C ARG A 518 -17.43 6.14 15.92
N THR A 519 -18.33 5.71 16.77
CA THR A 519 -18.02 5.24 18.12
C THR A 519 -18.02 3.72 18.25
N LYS A 520 -18.01 2.99 17.12
CA LYS A 520 -17.94 1.52 17.13
C LYS A 520 -16.80 1.05 18.03
N ARG A 521 -17.09 0.06 18.85
CA ARG A 521 -16.12 -0.70 19.62
C ARG A 521 -16.38 -2.18 19.40
N ALA A 522 -15.43 -2.87 18.83
CA ALA A 522 -15.44 -4.31 18.66
C ALA A 522 -14.17 -4.89 19.27
N SER A 523 -14.30 -6.03 19.93
CA SER A 523 -13.16 -6.76 20.51
C SER A 523 -13.17 -8.19 20.02
N LEU A 524 -11.99 -8.67 19.65
CA LEU A 524 -11.77 -10.07 19.30
C LEU A 524 -11.39 -10.87 20.57
N PRO A 525 -11.56 -12.20 20.55
CA PRO A 525 -11.04 -13.04 21.62
C PRO A 525 -9.55 -12.79 21.84
N PRO A 526 -9.07 -12.75 23.11
CA PRO A 526 -7.65 -12.54 23.40
C PRO A 526 -6.79 -13.61 22.75
N LYS A 527 -5.73 -13.17 22.04
CA LYS A 527 -4.76 -14.05 21.36
C LYS A 527 -3.41 -13.35 21.24
N LYS A 528 -2.32 -14.10 21.12
CA LYS A 528 -1.00 -13.48 20.86
C LYS A 528 -0.96 -12.79 19.52
N HIS A 529 -1.47 -13.43 18.50
CA HIS A 529 -1.69 -12.94 17.14
C HIS A 529 -2.64 -13.89 16.40
N GLY A 530 -3.19 -13.46 15.27
CA GLY A 530 -3.92 -14.35 14.37
C GLY A 530 -2.98 -15.33 13.66
N ASN A 531 -3.52 -16.49 13.23
CA ASN A 531 -2.81 -17.41 12.35
C ASN A 531 -3.44 -17.33 10.96
N ILE A 532 -3.16 -16.24 10.27
CA ILE A 532 -3.63 -16.02 8.90
C ILE A 532 -3.00 -17.05 7.96
N PRO A 533 -3.73 -17.58 6.96
CA PRO A 533 -3.17 -18.46 5.95
C PRO A 533 -2.16 -17.69 5.08
N LEU A 534 -0.86 -17.85 5.35
CA LEU A 534 0.25 -17.16 4.71
C LEU A 534 0.63 -17.79 3.36
#